data_e52bc8c4a3ed18efd5f8c08669d0afb6
#
_entry.id   e52bc8c4a3ed18efd5f8c08669d0afb6
#
_cell.length_a   1.000
_cell.length_b   1.000
_cell.length_c   1.000
_cell.angle_alpha   90.00
_cell.angle_beta   90.00
_cell.angle_gamma   90.00
#
_symmetry.space_group_name_H-M   'P 1'
#
loop_
_entity.id
_entity.type
_entity.pdbx_description
1 polymer ?
#
loop_
_entity_poly.entity_id
_entity_poly.type
_entity_poly.pdbx_seq_one_letter_code
_entity_poly.pdbx_strand_id
1 'polypeptide(L)'
;MTSNYDPKPGRWMLPLVVLAMVAFTYLFVRELPSAATANENGLPTDGTSSTTSTTEGEGTTTTTGAEVDATTQAYLDSLAGFQSTLSNLQTELASANAGWDANPKTITFDQAEEAFISVAEGAAVLVGEVQAATVPAPLIEAHNAVIAAAQQAADAAGRALSGLRAPSPDTGEARRAAVNDFDAAVTAFNDVVQAAGAAAA
;
A
#
# COMPACT_ATOMS: atom_id res chain seq x y z
N MET A 1 41.71 11.17 -29.30
CA MET A 1 41.03 9.90 -28.95
C MET A 1 39.63 10.28 -28.51
N THR A 2 38.65 10.23 -29.41
CA THR A 2 37.25 10.56 -29.15
C THR A 2 36.53 9.30 -28.76
N SER A 3 36.12 9.21 -27.48
CA SER A 3 35.28 8.12 -26.96
C SER A 3 33.87 8.24 -27.52
N ASN A 4 33.50 7.35 -28.43
CA ASN A 4 32.13 7.21 -28.92
C ASN A 4 31.27 6.59 -27.81
N TYR A 5 30.50 7.41 -27.16
CA TYR A 5 29.44 6.97 -26.21
C TYR A 5 28.23 6.57 -27.04
N ASP A 6 28.09 5.28 -27.30
CA ASP A 6 26.94 4.73 -28.02
C ASP A 6 25.80 4.52 -26.99
N PRO A 7 24.71 5.31 -27.03
CA PRO A 7 23.59 5.12 -26.11
C PRO A 7 22.84 3.85 -26.50
N LYS A 8 22.96 2.80 -25.67
CA LYS A 8 22.19 1.56 -25.86
C LYS A 8 20.68 1.85 -25.65
N PRO A 9 19.87 1.86 -26.73
CA PRO A 9 18.45 2.27 -26.63
C PRO A 9 17.53 1.28 -25.88
N GLY A 10 18.07 0.16 -25.39
CA GLY A 10 17.27 -0.90 -24.76
C GLY A 10 16.94 -0.71 -23.29
N ARG A 11 17.68 0.14 -22.56
CA ARG A 11 17.50 0.26 -21.09
C ARG A 11 16.26 1.05 -20.67
N TRP A 12 15.74 1.91 -21.55
CA TRP A 12 14.55 2.74 -21.29
C TRP A 12 13.23 2.06 -21.68
N MET A 13 13.29 1.02 -22.54
CA MET A 13 12.08 0.31 -22.95
C MET A 13 11.54 -0.63 -21.86
N LEU A 14 12.39 -1.18 -21.02
CA LEU A 14 11.99 -2.16 -20.02
C LEU A 14 11.06 -1.58 -18.94
N PRO A 15 11.38 -0.42 -18.30
CA PRO A 15 10.46 0.18 -17.33
C PRO A 15 9.17 0.67 -17.98
N LEU A 16 9.19 1.11 -19.24
CA LEU A 16 8.01 1.57 -19.95
C LEU A 16 7.04 0.42 -20.26
N VAL A 17 7.56 -0.76 -20.60
CA VAL A 17 6.77 -1.98 -20.84
C VAL A 17 6.14 -2.47 -19.52
N VAL A 18 6.89 -2.45 -18.42
CA VAL A 18 6.38 -2.84 -17.10
C VAL A 18 5.25 -1.89 -16.66
N LEU A 19 5.43 -0.59 -16.84
CA LEU A 19 4.43 0.41 -16.49
C LEU A 19 3.16 0.28 -17.36
N ALA A 20 3.33 -0.03 -18.66
CA ALA A 20 2.21 -0.31 -19.56
C ALA A 20 1.47 -1.60 -19.18
N MET A 21 2.18 -2.66 -18.74
CA MET A 21 1.56 -3.89 -18.26
C MET A 21 0.75 -3.68 -16.98
N VAL A 22 1.29 -2.92 -16.02
CA VAL A 22 0.60 -2.60 -14.77
C VAL A 22 -0.64 -1.76 -15.05
N ALA A 23 -0.54 -0.73 -15.90
CA ALA A 23 -1.68 0.10 -16.28
C ALA A 23 -2.75 -0.72 -17.03
N PHE A 24 -2.34 -1.62 -17.92
CA PHE A 24 -3.26 -2.49 -18.66
C PHE A 24 -3.98 -3.47 -17.71
N THR A 25 -3.26 -4.09 -16.79
CA THR A 25 -3.85 -5.01 -15.79
C THR A 25 -4.84 -4.26 -14.91
N TYR A 26 -4.50 -3.05 -14.47
CA TYR A 26 -5.38 -2.21 -13.65
C TYR A 26 -6.68 -1.83 -14.40
N LEU A 27 -6.59 -1.41 -15.66
CA LEU A 27 -7.77 -1.11 -16.48
C LEU A 27 -8.62 -2.35 -16.74
N PHE A 28 -7.99 -3.50 -16.97
CA PHE A 28 -8.70 -4.76 -17.25
C PHE A 28 -9.46 -5.28 -16.02
N VAL A 29 -8.86 -5.19 -14.84
CA VAL A 29 -9.51 -5.60 -13.58
C VAL A 29 -10.68 -4.67 -13.24
N ARG A 30 -10.57 -3.38 -13.56
CA ARG A 30 -11.63 -2.39 -13.30
C ARG A 30 -12.86 -2.55 -14.22
N GLU A 31 -12.69 -3.14 -15.40
CA GLU A 31 -13.77 -3.37 -16.37
C GLU A 31 -14.41 -4.76 -16.23
N LEU A 32 -13.92 -5.66 -15.37
CA LEU A 32 -14.56 -6.91 -15.09
C LEU A 32 -15.87 -6.63 -14.33
N PRO A 33 -17.04 -6.96 -14.88
CA PRO A 33 -18.29 -6.88 -14.14
C PRO A 33 -18.17 -7.79 -12.92
N SER A 34 -18.46 -7.23 -11.74
CA SER A 34 -18.53 -8.03 -10.51
C SER A 34 -19.38 -9.25 -10.76
N ALA A 35 -18.82 -10.43 -10.56
CA ALA A 35 -19.50 -11.72 -10.74
C ALA A 35 -20.50 -11.99 -9.59
N ALA A 36 -21.39 -11.04 -9.38
CA ALA A 36 -22.50 -11.16 -8.43
C ALA A 36 -23.79 -10.84 -9.18
N THR A 37 -24.19 -11.70 -10.11
CA THR A 37 -25.58 -11.98 -10.46
C THR A 37 -25.63 -12.96 -11.63
N ALA A 38 -25.36 -14.22 -11.35
CA ALA A 38 -25.87 -15.28 -12.18
C ALA A 38 -26.68 -16.20 -11.27
N ASN A 39 -27.88 -15.78 -10.96
CA ASN A 39 -28.92 -16.69 -10.54
C ASN A 39 -30.09 -16.52 -11.50
N GLU A 40 -29.93 -17.18 -12.66
CA GLU A 40 -31.06 -17.50 -13.53
C GLU A 40 -31.77 -18.68 -12.92
N ASN A 41 -33.00 -18.47 -12.53
CA ASN A 41 -34.07 -19.43 -12.86
C ASN A 41 -35.38 -18.70 -12.88
N GLY A 42 -35.77 -18.33 -14.09
CA GLY A 42 -37.11 -17.94 -14.39
C GLY A 42 -38.02 -19.16 -14.44
N LEU A 43 -39.15 -19.10 -13.76
CA LEU A 43 -40.40 -19.68 -14.21
C LEU A 43 -41.53 -18.80 -13.67
N PRO A 44 -42.51 -18.44 -14.50
CA PRO A 44 -43.61 -17.59 -14.07
C PRO A 44 -44.69 -18.46 -13.41
N THR A 45 -45.17 -17.99 -12.26
CA THR A 45 -46.49 -18.45 -11.79
C THR A 45 -47.25 -17.26 -11.24
N ASP A 46 -48.38 -17.09 -11.87
CA ASP A 46 -49.48 -16.21 -11.60
C ASP A 46 -49.97 -16.26 -10.13
N GLY A 47 -50.48 -15.15 -9.65
CA GLY A 47 -51.62 -15.29 -8.73
C GLY A 47 -51.53 -14.51 -7.41
N THR A 48 -52.24 -13.36 -7.39
CA THR A 48 -53.22 -12.99 -6.37
C THR A 48 -52.75 -12.38 -5.05
N SER A 49 -52.96 -11.09 -4.98
CA SER A 49 -53.68 -10.29 -3.96
C SER A 49 -53.54 -10.57 -2.44
N SER A 50 -53.34 -9.46 -1.75
CA SER A 50 -53.94 -9.09 -0.45
C SER A 50 -53.26 -9.63 0.80
N THR A 51 -52.84 -8.86 1.77
CA THR A 51 -53.63 -8.03 2.69
C THR A 51 -52.67 -7.42 3.73
N THR A 52 -52.90 -6.18 4.03
CA THR A 52 -52.42 -5.43 5.18
C THR A 52 -52.67 -6.21 6.49
N SER A 53 -51.63 -6.30 7.32
CA SER A 53 -51.82 -6.46 8.76
C SER A 53 -50.69 -5.80 9.51
N THR A 54 -51.00 -4.66 10.07
CA THR A 54 -50.27 -4.02 11.15
C THR A 54 -50.35 -4.93 12.38
N THR A 55 -49.23 -5.31 12.91
CA THR A 55 -49.12 -5.80 14.29
C THR A 55 -47.88 -5.20 14.93
N GLU A 56 -48.11 -4.26 15.84
CA GLU A 56 -47.15 -3.90 16.86
C GLU A 56 -46.85 -5.11 17.71
N GLY A 57 -45.57 -5.36 17.92
CA GLY A 57 -45.09 -6.46 18.77
C GLY A 57 -43.64 -6.21 19.15
N GLU A 58 -43.47 -5.61 20.31
CA GLU A 58 -42.37 -5.71 21.27
C GLU A 58 -41.01 -6.28 20.82
N GLY A 59 -40.04 -5.43 21.10
CA GLY A 59 -38.60 -5.58 21.19
C GLY A 59 -38.05 -6.97 21.41
N THR A 60 -37.44 -7.47 20.36
CA THR A 60 -36.32 -8.39 20.49
C THR A 60 -35.09 -7.62 20.00
N THR A 61 -34.31 -7.13 20.94
CA THR A 61 -32.93 -6.69 20.67
C THR A 61 -32.15 -7.89 20.22
N THR A 62 -32.25 -8.22 18.95
CA THR A 62 -31.30 -9.06 18.29
C THR A 62 -30.03 -8.22 18.24
N THR A 63 -29.03 -8.57 19.02
CA THR A 63 -27.66 -8.12 18.86
C THR A 63 -27.20 -8.68 17.51
N THR A 64 -27.59 -8.03 16.45
CA THR A 64 -27.03 -8.25 15.13
C THR A 64 -25.59 -7.77 15.26
N GLY A 65 -24.64 -8.69 15.26
CA GLY A 65 -23.24 -8.31 15.06
C GLY A 65 -23.24 -7.39 13.84
N ALA A 66 -22.77 -6.15 14.00
CA ALA A 66 -22.80 -5.16 12.96
C ALA A 66 -22.05 -5.76 11.75
N GLU A 67 -22.77 -6.09 10.68
CA GLU A 67 -22.13 -6.39 9.42
C GLU A 67 -21.34 -5.15 9.04
N VAL A 68 -20.02 -5.31 8.93
CA VAL A 68 -19.14 -4.26 8.44
C VAL A 68 -19.67 -3.86 7.06
N ASP A 69 -20.06 -2.59 6.91
CA ASP A 69 -20.61 -2.15 5.64
C ASP A 69 -19.58 -2.27 4.50
N ALA A 70 -20.05 -2.37 3.26
CA ALA A 70 -19.19 -2.61 2.11
C ALA A 70 -18.11 -1.51 1.93
N THR A 71 -18.38 -0.28 2.35
CA THR A 71 -17.44 0.84 2.28
C THR A 71 -16.32 0.67 3.28
N THR A 72 -16.66 0.26 4.49
CA THR A 72 -15.71 -0.03 5.56
C THR A 72 -14.83 -1.22 5.18
N GLN A 73 -15.41 -2.28 4.62
CA GLN A 73 -14.64 -3.44 4.15
C GLN A 73 -13.66 -3.03 3.03
N ALA A 74 -14.10 -2.27 2.04
CA ALA A 74 -13.24 -1.79 0.96
C ALA A 74 -12.07 -0.92 1.48
N TYR A 75 -12.33 -0.11 2.50
CA TYR A 75 -11.28 0.66 3.16
C TYR A 75 -10.26 -0.25 3.88
N LEU A 76 -10.72 -1.25 4.64
CA LEU A 76 -9.83 -2.21 5.32
C LEU A 76 -9.00 -3.01 4.33
N ASP A 77 -9.57 -3.41 3.19
CA ASP A 77 -8.84 -4.09 2.11
C ASP A 77 -7.75 -3.17 1.52
N SER A 78 -8.03 -1.87 1.39
CA SER A 78 -7.03 -0.89 0.95
C SER A 78 -5.89 -0.78 1.97
N LEU A 79 -6.18 -0.74 3.27
CA LEU A 79 -5.17 -0.72 4.32
C LEU A 79 -4.26 -1.96 4.28
N ALA A 80 -4.82 -3.14 4.03
CA ALA A 80 -4.05 -4.37 3.86
C ALA A 80 -3.13 -4.31 2.64
N GLY A 81 -3.58 -3.69 1.55
CA GLY A 81 -2.76 -3.40 0.37
C GLY A 81 -1.58 -2.49 0.70
N PHE A 82 -1.81 -1.40 1.44
CA PHE A 82 -0.77 -0.47 1.87
C PHE A 82 0.27 -1.13 2.79
N GLN A 83 -0.16 -1.99 3.73
CA GLN A 83 0.74 -2.78 4.57
C GLN A 83 1.64 -3.69 3.73
N SER A 84 1.09 -4.37 2.74
CA SER A 84 1.85 -5.24 1.84
C SER A 84 2.90 -4.44 1.06
N THR A 85 2.53 -3.29 0.51
CA THR A 85 3.44 -2.40 -0.21
C THR A 85 4.59 -1.96 0.70
N LEU A 86 4.29 -1.49 1.90
CA LEU A 86 5.29 -0.99 2.84
C LEU A 86 6.25 -2.10 3.32
N SER A 87 5.74 -3.32 3.53
CA SER A 87 6.55 -4.50 3.88
C SER A 87 7.52 -4.89 2.75
N ASN A 88 7.09 -4.77 1.48
CA ASN A 88 7.96 -5.01 0.34
C ASN A 88 9.09 -3.97 0.26
N LEU A 89 8.77 -2.69 0.45
CA LEU A 89 9.76 -1.60 0.50
C LEU A 89 10.75 -1.79 1.65
N GLN A 90 10.28 -2.26 2.81
CA GLN A 90 11.14 -2.59 3.96
C GLN A 90 12.13 -3.69 3.61
N THR A 91 11.65 -4.75 2.97
CA THR A 91 12.49 -5.87 2.56
C THR A 91 13.55 -5.44 1.54
N GLU A 92 13.18 -4.60 0.58
CA GLU A 92 14.09 -4.05 -0.43
C GLU A 92 15.17 -3.17 0.22
N LEU A 93 14.78 -2.23 1.09
CA LEU A 93 15.71 -1.34 1.79
C LEU A 93 16.67 -2.12 2.68
N ALA A 94 16.17 -3.07 3.45
CA ALA A 94 16.99 -3.90 4.34
C ALA A 94 18.00 -4.74 3.54
N SER A 95 17.57 -5.34 2.42
CA SER A 95 18.44 -6.13 1.54
C SER A 95 19.54 -5.28 0.91
N ALA A 96 19.19 -4.11 0.38
CA ALA A 96 20.17 -3.20 -0.22
C ALA A 96 21.15 -2.67 0.83
N ASN A 97 20.66 -2.31 2.03
CA ASN A 97 21.51 -1.87 3.14
C ASN A 97 22.47 -2.97 3.59
N ALA A 98 22.00 -4.20 3.75
CA ALA A 98 22.84 -5.34 4.12
C ALA A 98 23.90 -5.65 3.05
N GLY A 99 23.53 -5.64 1.77
CA GLY A 99 24.46 -5.86 0.67
C GLY A 99 25.54 -4.79 0.58
N TRP A 100 25.20 -3.53 0.86
CA TRP A 100 26.16 -2.43 0.90
C TRP A 100 27.10 -2.48 2.12
N ASP A 101 26.61 -2.93 3.27
CA ASP A 101 27.39 -3.07 4.50
C ASP A 101 28.24 -4.36 4.55
N ALA A 102 27.98 -5.32 3.68
CA ALA A 102 28.71 -6.57 3.64
C ALA A 102 30.22 -6.35 3.37
N ASN A 103 31.06 -7.24 3.93
CA ASN A 103 32.49 -7.22 3.69
C ASN A 103 32.98 -8.63 3.24
N PRO A 104 33.28 -8.84 1.96
CA PRO A 104 33.23 -7.85 0.86
C PRO A 104 31.81 -7.45 0.52
N LYS A 105 31.63 -6.22 -0.01
CA LYS A 105 30.32 -5.74 -0.50
C LYS A 105 29.75 -6.69 -1.56
N THR A 106 28.45 -7.00 -1.43
CA THR A 106 27.76 -7.89 -2.37
C THR A 106 27.05 -7.14 -3.50
N ILE A 107 26.91 -5.81 -3.36
CA ILE A 107 26.32 -4.92 -4.36
C ILE A 107 27.23 -3.71 -4.61
N THR A 108 27.11 -3.09 -5.78
CA THR A 108 27.79 -1.85 -6.13
C THR A 108 27.06 -0.64 -5.52
N PHE A 109 27.73 0.54 -5.53
CA PHE A 109 27.08 1.79 -5.10
C PHE A 109 25.87 2.10 -5.97
N ASP A 110 25.97 1.98 -7.29
CA ASP A 110 24.85 2.26 -8.20
C ASP A 110 23.65 1.36 -7.93
N GLN A 111 23.87 0.08 -7.60
CA GLN A 111 22.80 -0.86 -7.26
C GLN A 111 22.14 -0.51 -5.90
N ALA A 112 22.98 -0.13 -4.91
CA ALA A 112 22.45 0.35 -3.63
C ALA A 112 21.64 1.64 -3.82
N GLU A 113 22.18 2.60 -4.56
CA GLU A 113 21.51 3.88 -4.83
C GLU A 113 20.17 3.69 -5.57
N GLU A 114 20.13 2.84 -6.60
CA GLU A 114 18.92 2.51 -7.34
C GLU A 114 17.83 1.93 -6.41
N ALA A 115 18.20 1.00 -5.53
CA ALA A 115 17.26 0.41 -4.57
C ALA A 115 16.76 1.45 -3.54
N PHE A 116 17.65 2.29 -3.01
CA PHE A 116 17.24 3.34 -2.06
C PHE A 116 16.36 4.40 -2.71
N ILE A 117 16.58 4.74 -3.99
CA ILE A 117 15.69 5.62 -4.76
C ILE A 117 14.32 4.95 -4.94
N SER A 118 14.28 3.69 -5.37
CA SER A 118 13.05 2.91 -5.54
C SER A 118 12.20 2.93 -4.26
N VAL A 119 12.83 2.68 -3.12
CA VAL A 119 12.14 2.69 -1.83
C VAL A 119 11.63 4.09 -1.45
N ALA A 120 12.45 5.13 -1.63
CA ALA A 120 12.05 6.49 -1.29
C ALA A 120 10.88 6.97 -2.17
N GLU A 121 10.92 6.70 -3.46
CA GLU A 121 9.84 7.02 -4.39
C GLU A 121 8.59 6.19 -4.11
N GLY A 122 8.74 4.88 -3.88
CA GLY A 122 7.62 3.99 -3.53
C GLY A 122 6.92 4.40 -2.25
N ALA A 123 7.67 4.78 -1.22
CA ALA A 123 7.09 5.28 0.02
C ALA A 123 6.36 6.62 -0.17
N ALA A 124 6.89 7.53 -0.99
CA ALA A 124 6.21 8.79 -1.31
C ALA A 124 4.92 8.57 -2.11
N VAL A 125 4.90 7.63 -3.06
CA VAL A 125 3.69 7.23 -3.80
C VAL A 125 2.65 6.66 -2.84
N LEU A 126 3.06 5.79 -1.90
CA LEU A 126 2.18 5.21 -0.89
C LEU A 126 1.49 6.29 -0.04
N VAL A 127 2.20 7.35 0.36
CA VAL A 127 1.57 8.48 1.07
C VAL A 127 0.45 9.10 0.25
N GLY A 128 0.66 9.29 -1.05
CA GLY A 128 -0.38 9.82 -1.95
C GLY A 128 -1.58 8.87 -2.07
N GLU A 129 -1.35 7.57 -2.16
CA GLU A 129 -2.41 6.56 -2.23
C GLU A 129 -3.23 6.50 -0.93
N VAL A 130 -2.55 6.54 0.22
CA VAL A 130 -3.20 6.60 1.54
C VAL A 130 -4.07 7.86 1.63
N GLN A 131 -3.56 9.04 1.25
CA GLN A 131 -4.31 10.30 1.28
C GLN A 131 -5.53 10.30 0.35
N ALA A 132 -5.46 9.58 -0.77
CA ALA A 132 -6.54 9.48 -1.75
C ALA A 132 -7.59 8.40 -1.41
N ALA A 133 -7.39 7.62 -0.35
CA ALA A 133 -8.30 6.53 0.02
C ALA A 133 -9.68 7.07 0.43
N THR A 134 -10.73 6.35 0.02
CA THR A 134 -12.10 6.66 0.48
C THR A 134 -12.31 6.15 1.89
N VAL A 135 -12.52 7.06 2.84
CA VAL A 135 -12.58 6.76 4.28
C VAL A 135 -14.00 6.83 4.80
N PRO A 136 -14.51 5.79 5.48
CA PRO A 136 -15.76 5.84 6.20
C PRO A 136 -15.72 6.90 7.31
N ALA A 137 -16.83 7.62 7.52
CA ALA A 137 -16.90 8.73 8.48
C ALA A 137 -16.40 8.36 9.90
N PRO A 138 -16.72 7.18 10.47
CA PRO A 138 -16.23 6.81 11.80
C PRO A 138 -14.73 6.56 11.87
N LEU A 139 -14.05 6.34 10.74
CA LEU A 139 -12.61 5.97 10.68
C LEU A 139 -11.69 7.14 10.30
N ILE A 140 -12.22 8.37 10.14
CA ILE A 140 -11.43 9.54 9.70
C ILE A 140 -10.27 9.83 10.66
N GLU A 141 -10.49 9.74 11.98
CA GLU A 141 -9.42 9.99 12.96
C GLU A 141 -8.32 8.91 12.87
N ALA A 142 -8.71 7.64 12.80
CA ALA A 142 -7.77 6.54 12.61
C ALA A 142 -6.99 6.69 11.29
N HIS A 143 -7.66 7.11 10.21
CA HIS A 143 -7.03 7.36 8.92
C HIS A 143 -5.96 8.46 8.97
N ASN A 144 -6.19 9.54 9.71
CA ASN A 144 -5.18 10.59 9.89
C ASN A 144 -3.91 10.05 10.55
N ALA A 145 -4.04 9.10 11.48
CA ALA A 145 -2.90 8.42 12.08
C ALA A 145 -2.17 7.52 11.06
N VAL A 146 -2.91 6.85 10.15
CA VAL A 146 -2.33 6.07 9.05
C VAL A 146 -1.52 6.96 8.11
N ILE A 147 -2.05 8.14 7.73
CA ILE A 147 -1.33 9.13 6.92
C ILE A 147 -0.02 9.55 7.62
N ALA A 148 -0.09 9.88 8.91
CA ALA A 148 1.08 10.32 9.66
C ALA A 148 2.17 9.23 9.72
N ALA A 149 1.78 7.97 9.91
CA ALA A 149 2.71 6.84 9.92
C ALA A 149 3.33 6.59 8.54
N ALA A 150 2.55 6.68 7.46
CA ALA A 150 3.06 6.59 6.09
C ALA A 150 4.07 7.70 5.77
N GLN A 151 3.81 8.94 6.21
CA GLN A 151 4.73 10.06 6.05
C GLN A 151 6.05 9.83 6.80
N GLN A 152 5.99 9.29 8.03
CA GLN A 152 7.20 8.95 8.79
C GLN A 152 8.07 7.91 8.05
N ALA A 153 7.45 6.91 7.43
CA ALA A 153 8.16 5.93 6.62
C ALA A 153 8.82 6.60 5.39
N ALA A 154 8.09 7.43 4.65
CA ALA A 154 8.63 8.13 3.49
C ALA A 154 9.80 9.05 3.87
N ASP A 155 9.70 9.78 4.98
CA ASP A 155 10.77 10.64 5.50
C ASP A 155 12.00 9.82 5.89
N ALA A 156 11.82 8.67 6.52
CA ALA A 156 12.91 7.77 6.90
C ALA A 156 13.63 7.20 5.67
N ALA A 157 12.89 6.79 4.63
CA ALA A 157 13.45 6.33 3.37
C ALA A 157 14.27 7.44 2.67
N GLY A 158 13.76 8.67 2.64
CA GLY A 158 14.48 9.83 2.11
C GLY A 158 15.78 10.13 2.86
N ARG A 159 15.76 10.02 4.20
CA ARG A 159 16.97 10.16 5.04
C ARG A 159 17.98 9.03 4.79
N ALA A 160 17.50 7.80 4.58
CA ALA A 160 18.38 6.66 4.29
C ALA A 160 19.09 6.85 2.94
N LEU A 161 18.39 7.31 1.90
CA LEU A 161 18.99 7.67 0.61
C LEU A 161 20.01 8.82 0.76
N SER A 162 19.67 9.85 1.52
CA SER A 162 20.58 10.98 1.80
C SER A 162 21.83 10.51 2.53
N GLY A 163 21.69 9.59 3.49
CA GLY A 163 22.81 8.99 4.21
C GLY A 163 23.68 8.11 3.33
N LEU A 164 23.11 7.40 2.33
CA LEU A 164 23.90 6.63 1.35
C LEU A 164 24.78 7.55 0.48
N ARG A 165 24.27 8.75 0.15
CA ARG A 165 24.95 9.77 -0.68
C ARG A 165 25.89 10.68 0.09
N ALA A 166 26.02 10.48 1.41
CA ALA A 166 26.84 11.35 2.25
C ALA A 166 28.30 11.36 1.77
N PRO A 167 28.95 12.56 1.72
CA PRO A 167 30.31 12.65 1.24
C PRO A 167 31.29 11.99 2.22
N SER A 168 32.40 11.45 1.68
CA SER A 168 33.48 10.89 2.49
C SER A 168 34.22 12.00 3.29
N PRO A 169 34.62 11.75 4.56
CA PRO A 169 34.57 10.48 5.27
C PRO A 169 33.18 10.24 5.90
N ASP A 170 32.45 9.23 5.44
CA ASP A 170 31.18 8.81 6.03
C ASP A 170 31.33 7.41 6.65
N THR A 171 30.81 7.25 7.88
CA THR A 171 30.79 5.96 8.59
C THR A 171 29.59 5.10 8.24
N GLY A 172 28.61 5.63 7.47
CA GLY A 172 27.33 5.02 7.18
C GLY A 172 26.38 4.98 8.39
N GLU A 173 26.71 5.66 9.50
CA GLU A 173 25.91 5.66 10.71
C GLU A 173 24.55 6.32 10.47
N ALA A 174 24.53 7.50 9.82
CA ALA A 174 23.30 8.22 9.52
C ALA A 174 22.36 7.39 8.62
N ARG A 175 22.90 6.69 7.63
CA ARG A 175 22.14 5.79 6.77
C ARG A 175 21.52 4.63 7.56
N ARG A 176 22.33 3.93 8.38
CA ARG A 176 21.86 2.81 9.21
C ARG A 176 20.80 3.26 10.22
N ALA A 177 20.98 4.42 10.84
CA ALA A 177 19.98 4.99 11.73
C ALA A 177 18.66 5.24 10.99
N ALA A 178 18.71 5.83 9.79
CA ALA A 178 17.51 6.07 8.99
C ALA A 178 16.83 4.79 8.51
N VAL A 179 17.58 3.71 8.22
CA VAL A 179 17.01 2.39 7.92
C VAL A 179 16.27 1.82 9.14
N ASN A 180 16.84 1.93 10.34
CA ASN A 180 16.17 1.54 11.58
C ASN A 180 14.92 2.40 11.85
N ASP A 181 14.97 3.72 11.56
CA ASP A 181 13.80 4.58 11.65
C ASP A 181 12.69 4.15 10.67
N PHE A 182 13.06 3.69 9.48
CA PHE A 182 12.10 3.14 8.51
C PHE A 182 11.43 1.88 9.06
N ASP A 183 12.19 0.96 9.63
CA ASP A 183 11.65 -0.26 10.26
C ASP A 183 10.69 0.06 11.41
N ALA A 184 11.03 1.05 12.23
CA ALA A 184 10.17 1.53 13.29
C ALA A 184 8.89 2.18 12.76
N ALA A 185 8.98 2.95 11.68
CA ALA A 185 7.82 3.57 11.03
C ALA A 185 6.88 2.52 10.40
N VAL A 186 7.41 1.46 9.79
CA VAL A 186 6.62 0.33 9.29
C VAL A 186 5.88 -0.36 10.43
N THR A 187 6.53 -0.58 11.56
CA THR A 187 5.90 -1.16 12.76
C THR A 187 4.75 -0.26 13.23
N ALA A 188 5.00 1.04 13.38
CA ALA A 188 3.99 2.01 13.80
C ALA A 188 2.81 2.07 12.81
N PHE A 189 3.06 1.98 11.51
CA PHE A 189 2.02 1.91 10.48
C PHE A 189 1.13 0.68 10.68
N ASN A 190 1.73 -0.49 10.91
CA ASN A 190 0.99 -1.73 11.14
C ASN A 190 0.12 -1.65 12.40
N ASP A 191 0.64 -1.06 13.48
CA ASP A 191 -0.10 -0.88 14.74
C ASP A 191 -1.33 0.03 14.54
N VAL A 192 -1.18 1.13 13.80
CA VAL A 192 -2.28 2.05 13.50
C VAL A 192 -3.32 1.38 12.60
N VAL A 193 -2.91 0.59 11.61
CA VAL A 193 -3.84 -0.17 10.76
C VAL A 193 -4.63 -1.20 11.57
N GLN A 194 -3.98 -1.90 12.50
CA GLN A 194 -4.67 -2.81 13.41
C GLN A 194 -5.69 -2.08 14.30
N ALA A 195 -5.33 -0.90 14.82
CA ALA A 195 -6.24 -0.07 15.61
C ALA A 195 -7.44 0.40 14.78
N ALA A 196 -7.24 0.77 13.51
CA ALA A 196 -8.32 1.14 12.59
C ALA A 196 -9.26 -0.06 12.33
N GLY A 197 -8.71 -1.26 12.15
CA GLY A 197 -9.50 -2.49 12.01
C GLY A 197 -10.33 -2.81 13.26
N ALA A 198 -9.76 -2.62 14.45
CA ALA A 198 -10.49 -2.79 15.71
C ALA A 198 -11.60 -1.75 15.93
N ALA A 199 -11.42 -0.53 15.42
CA ALA A 199 -12.44 0.53 15.49
C ALA A 199 -13.60 0.33 14.48
N ALA A 200 -13.40 -0.51 13.46
CA ALA A 200 -14.38 -0.84 12.43
C ALA A 200 -15.27 -2.04 12.82
N ALA A 201 -14.93 -2.82 13.84
CA ALA A 201 -15.62 -4.02 14.30
C ALA A 201 -16.69 -3.69 15.35
#